data_5f90948f80e04c5aa5d9844c22afade1
#
_entry.id   5f90948f80e04c5aa5d9844c22afade1
#
_cell.length_a   1.000
_cell.length_b   1.000
_cell.length_c   1.000
_cell.angle_alpha   90.00
_cell.angle_beta   90.00
_cell.angle_gamma   90.00
#
_symmetry.space_group_name_H-M   'P 1'
#
loop_
_entity.id
_entity.type
_entity.pdbx_description
1 polymer ?
#
loop_
_entity_poly.entity_id
_entity_poly.type
_entity_poly.pdbx_seq_one_letter_code
_entity_poly.pdbx_strand_id
1 'polypeptide(L)'
;MAHIRIRKFNTKNTYPEQNLDNDLCQTVVTAGGRIVWLRGQCPQNLDDAVNIASDDPAEQTHQVMKNICQLIQEAGGEMKHLVKLVVYITDFRHRESVYRIIGEYTKGVYPVSTGLVVQALARSEWLVEIDATAVIPS
;
A
#
# COMPACT_ATOMS: atom_id res chain seq x y z
N MET A 1 8.65 -15.97 -13.51
CA MET A 1 7.48 -15.66 -14.34
C MET A 1 6.75 -14.46 -13.75
N ALA A 2 6.39 -13.50 -14.59
CA ALA A 2 5.65 -12.33 -14.14
C ALA A 2 4.20 -12.70 -13.77
N HIS A 3 3.63 -11.96 -12.84
CA HIS A 3 2.24 -12.15 -12.47
C HIS A 3 1.30 -11.65 -13.58
N ILE A 4 0.13 -12.26 -13.67
CA ILE A 4 -0.89 -11.83 -14.61
C ILE A 4 -1.78 -10.81 -13.90
N ARG A 5 -1.90 -9.63 -14.47
CA ARG A 5 -2.72 -8.56 -13.91
C ARG A 5 -3.88 -8.29 -14.86
N ILE A 6 -5.08 -8.57 -14.37
CA ILE A 6 -6.30 -8.57 -15.19
C ILE A 6 -7.10 -7.31 -14.92
N ARG A 7 -7.54 -6.66 -16.00
CA ARG A 7 -8.31 -5.42 -15.97
C ARG A 7 -7.55 -4.30 -15.26
N LYS A 8 -6.36 -4.01 -15.76
CA LYS A 8 -5.56 -2.87 -15.31
C LYS A 8 -6.32 -1.56 -15.58
N PHE A 9 -6.24 -0.65 -14.63
CA PHE A 9 -6.84 0.67 -14.79
C PHE A 9 -6.06 1.70 -13.98
N ASN A 10 -6.33 2.97 -14.25
CA ASN A 10 -5.84 4.06 -13.42
C ASN A 10 -7.03 4.83 -12.87
N THR A 11 -6.98 5.20 -11.61
CA THR A 11 -8.10 5.83 -10.91
C THR A 11 -8.51 7.15 -11.55
N LYS A 12 -7.59 7.94 -12.11
CA LYS A 12 -7.93 9.22 -12.76
C LYS A 12 -8.83 9.05 -13.97
N ASN A 13 -8.75 7.91 -14.66
CA ASN A 13 -9.55 7.63 -15.83
C ASN A 13 -10.88 6.98 -15.48
N THR A 14 -10.91 6.22 -14.38
CA THR A 14 -12.09 5.47 -13.95
C THR A 14 -12.96 6.27 -12.98
N TYR A 15 -12.32 7.03 -12.10
CA TYR A 15 -12.98 7.80 -11.05
C TYR A 15 -12.44 9.24 -11.06
N PRO A 16 -12.72 10.02 -12.14
CA PRO A 16 -12.11 11.35 -12.28
C PRO A 16 -12.46 12.31 -11.14
N GLU A 17 -13.60 12.09 -10.49
CA GLU A 17 -14.01 12.90 -9.33
C GLU A 17 -13.11 12.72 -8.11
N GLN A 18 -12.33 11.65 -8.05
CA GLN A 18 -11.43 11.40 -6.92
C GLN A 18 -10.07 12.09 -7.07
N ASN A 19 -9.71 12.54 -8.27
CA ASN A 19 -8.45 13.23 -8.54
C ASN A 19 -7.23 12.47 -8.03
N LEU A 20 -7.19 11.15 -8.29
CA LEU A 20 -6.11 10.26 -7.88
C LEU A 20 -5.47 9.59 -9.09
N ASP A 21 -4.15 9.35 -9.00
CA ASP A 21 -3.37 8.69 -10.05
C ASP A 21 -2.78 7.39 -9.48
N ASN A 22 -3.65 6.39 -9.34
CA ASN A 22 -3.27 5.07 -8.82
C ASN A 22 -3.40 4.02 -9.91
N ASP A 23 -2.32 3.32 -10.19
CA ASP A 23 -2.32 2.17 -11.10
C ASP A 23 -2.77 0.94 -10.31
N LEU A 24 -3.92 0.40 -10.69
CA LEU A 24 -4.54 -0.75 -10.03
C LEU A 24 -5.00 -1.77 -11.05
N CYS A 25 -5.38 -2.94 -10.56
CA CYS A 25 -6.08 -3.92 -11.40
C CYS A 25 -7.19 -4.59 -10.60
N GLN A 26 -8.05 -5.32 -11.30
CA GLN A 26 -9.17 -6.00 -10.65
C GLN A 26 -8.78 -7.35 -10.09
N THR A 27 -7.78 -8.01 -10.69
CA THR A 27 -7.36 -9.36 -10.30
C THR A 27 -5.87 -9.54 -10.59
N VAL A 28 -5.17 -10.18 -9.68
CA VAL A 28 -3.80 -10.65 -9.91
C VAL A 28 -3.81 -12.17 -9.83
N VAL A 29 -3.22 -12.82 -10.84
CA VAL A 29 -3.01 -14.26 -10.83
C VAL A 29 -1.53 -14.53 -10.63
N THR A 30 -1.21 -15.32 -9.63
CA THR A 30 0.17 -15.75 -9.36
C THR A 30 0.26 -17.26 -9.48
N ALA A 31 1.41 -17.78 -9.91
CA ALA A 31 1.63 -19.21 -10.03
C ALA A 31 3.02 -19.53 -9.46
N GLY A 32 3.04 -20.33 -8.39
CA GLY A 32 4.30 -20.64 -7.70
C GLY A 32 4.91 -19.42 -7.04
N GLY A 33 6.21 -19.44 -6.84
CA GLY A 33 6.93 -18.35 -6.22
C GLY A 33 6.91 -18.39 -4.69
N ARG A 34 7.43 -17.34 -4.10
CA ARG A 34 7.48 -17.18 -2.64
C ARG A 34 6.52 -16.08 -2.22
N ILE A 35 5.63 -16.41 -1.31
CA ILE A 35 4.67 -15.44 -0.77
C ILE A 35 5.34 -14.67 0.36
N VAL A 36 5.27 -13.35 0.30
CA VAL A 36 5.79 -12.47 1.35
C VAL A 36 4.59 -11.93 2.12
N TRP A 37 4.43 -12.42 3.34
CA TRP A 37 3.38 -12.01 4.25
C TRP A 37 3.90 -10.88 5.12
N LEU A 38 3.38 -9.68 4.94
CA LEU A 38 3.76 -8.56 5.79
C LEU A 38 2.74 -8.35 6.89
N ARG A 39 3.24 -8.00 8.08
CA ARG A 39 2.40 -7.47 9.13
C ARG A 39 1.86 -6.11 8.68
N GLY A 40 0.68 -5.71 9.12
CA GLY A 40 0.16 -4.37 8.88
C GLY A 40 1.19 -3.31 9.28
N GLN A 41 1.54 -2.43 8.35
CA GLN A 41 2.56 -1.41 8.58
C GLN A 41 1.93 -0.10 9.03
N CYS A 42 2.50 0.48 10.07
CA CYS A 42 2.05 1.68 10.72
C CYS A 42 3.10 2.78 10.58
N PRO A 43 2.76 4.06 10.87
CA PRO A 43 3.70 5.17 10.68
C PRO A 43 4.75 5.24 11.79
N GLN A 44 5.56 4.22 11.87
CA GLN A 44 6.67 4.15 12.82
C GLN A 44 7.92 3.67 12.10
N ASN A 45 9.07 4.04 12.66
CA ASN A 45 10.35 3.60 12.14
C ASN A 45 10.43 2.08 12.28
N LEU A 46 10.85 1.42 11.21
CA LEU A 46 10.87 -0.05 11.15
C LEU A 46 11.87 -0.64 12.15
N ASP A 47 13.00 0.02 12.37
CA ASP A 47 14.08 -0.55 13.17
C ASP A 47 13.86 -0.42 14.67
N ASP A 48 13.28 0.69 15.13
CA ASP A 48 13.15 0.99 16.56
C ASP A 48 11.70 1.14 17.02
N ALA A 49 10.73 1.06 16.09
CA ALA A 49 9.30 1.19 16.36
C ALA A 49 8.91 2.55 16.95
N VAL A 50 9.71 3.57 16.72
CA VAL A 50 9.38 4.93 17.15
C VAL A 50 8.46 5.58 16.12
N ASN A 51 7.34 6.15 16.59
CA ASN A 51 6.42 6.89 15.72
C ASN A 51 7.13 8.05 15.06
N ILE A 52 6.80 8.31 13.79
CA ILE A 52 7.22 9.57 13.19
C ILE A 52 6.48 10.71 13.87
N ALA A 53 7.17 11.84 14.06
CA ALA A 53 6.60 12.99 14.75
C ALA A 53 5.79 13.85 13.79
N SER A 54 4.68 13.27 13.27
CA SER A 54 3.83 13.98 12.31
C SER A 54 2.39 13.49 12.44
N ASP A 55 1.45 14.43 12.35
CA ASP A 55 0.02 14.16 12.25
C ASP A 55 -0.50 14.38 10.82
N ASP A 56 0.39 14.51 9.86
CA ASP A 56 0.04 14.65 8.45
C ASP A 56 -0.18 13.26 7.84
N PRO A 57 -1.39 12.96 7.32
CA PRO A 57 -1.66 11.67 6.72
C PRO A 57 -0.74 11.32 5.55
N ALA A 58 -0.29 12.30 4.78
CA ALA A 58 0.65 12.07 3.67
C ALA A 58 2.01 11.62 4.20
N GLU A 59 2.55 12.28 5.21
CA GLU A 59 3.85 11.91 5.81
C GLU A 59 3.77 10.55 6.48
N GLN A 60 2.67 10.26 7.19
CA GLN A 60 2.46 8.94 7.78
C GLN A 60 2.43 7.86 6.71
N THR A 61 1.77 8.11 5.60
CA THR A 61 1.69 7.15 4.49
C THR A 61 3.05 6.93 3.83
N HIS A 62 3.86 7.97 3.68
CA HIS A 62 5.23 7.81 3.20
C HIS A 62 6.02 6.83 4.07
N GLN A 63 5.94 6.97 5.39
CA GLN A 63 6.64 6.07 6.29
C GLN A 63 6.14 4.63 6.15
N VAL A 64 4.82 4.45 6.07
CA VAL A 64 4.22 3.12 5.90
C VAL A 64 4.71 2.48 4.60
N MET A 65 4.69 3.21 3.49
CA MET A 65 5.11 2.67 2.19
C MET A 65 6.61 2.40 2.13
N LYS A 66 7.42 3.23 2.77
CA LYS A 66 8.86 2.96 2.90
C LYS A 66 9.11 1.66 3.65
N ASN A 67 8.36 1.42 4.73
CA ASN A 67 8.47 0.17 5.48
C ASN A 67 8.12 -1.03 4.61
N ILE A 68 7.03 -0.94 3.86
CA ILE A 68 6.60 -2.03 2.96
C ILE A 68 7.68 -2.31 1.92
N CYS A 69 8.20 -1.27 1.29
CA CYS A 69 9.27 -1.40 0.29
C CYS A 69 10.50 -2.08 0.87
N GLN A 70 10.94 -1.65 2.04
CA GLN A 70 12.11 -2.21 2.71
C GLN A 70 11.89 -3.69 3.07
N LEU A 71 10.73 -4.03 3.61
CA LEU A 71 10.43 -5.40 4.00
C LEU A 71 10.38 -6.35 2.80
N ILE A 72 9.82 -5.91 1.69
CA ILE A 72 9.82 -6.70 0.46
C ILE A 72 11.26 -6.91 -0.03
N GLN A 73 12.10 -5.88 0.03
CA GLN A 73 13.51 -5.99 -0.35
C GLN A 73 14.28 -6.93 0.56
N GLU A 74 14.03 -6.88 1.87
CA GLU A 74 14.66 -7.80 2.83
C GLU A 74 14.24 -9.25 2.58
N ALA A 75 13.06 -9.46 2.03
CA ALA A 75 12.59 -10.79 1.64
C ALA A 75 13.15 -11.25 0.28
N GLY A 76 13.92 -10.42 -0.38
CA GLY A 76 14.52 -10.72 -1.67
C GLY A 76 13.70 -10.31 -2.88
N GLY A 77 12.69 -9.47 -2.69
CA GLY A 77 11.82 -8.99 -3.75
C GLY A 77 11.95 -7.50 -4.04
N GLU A 78 11.01 -6.99 -4.80
CA GLU A 78 10.93 -5.59 -5.19
C GLU A 78 9.45 -5.17 -5.17
N MET A 79 9.19 -3.86 -5.21
CA MET A 79 7.82 -3.34 -5.23
C MET A 79 6.98 -3.87 -6.40
N LYS A 80 7.58 -4.19 -7.53
CA LYS A 80 6.87 -4.79 -8.67
C LYS A 80 6.25 -6.14 -8.33
N HIS A 81 6.67 -6.78 -7.24
CA HIS A 81 6.12 -8.05 -6.76
C HIS A 81 4.90 -7.89 -5.86
N LEU A 82 4.55 -6.67 -5.52
CA LEU A 82 3.37 -6.37 -4.70
C LEU A 82 2.11 -6.80 -5.46
N VAL A 83 1.25 -7.58 -4.80
CA VAL A 83 0.01 -8.06 -5.44
C VAL A 83 -1.23 -7.47 -4.79
N LYS A 84 -1.21 -7.21 -3.49
CA LYS A 84 -2.41 -6.75 -2.78
C LYS A 84 -2.08 -5.77 -1.67
N LEU A 85 -2.92 -4.75 -1.56
CA LEU A 85 -2.94 -3.79 -0.46
C LEU A 85 -4.33 -3.76 0.17
N VAL A 86 -4.37 -3.70 1.49
CA VAL A 86 -5.56 -3.31 2.23
C VAL A 86 -5.19 -2.06 3.02
N VAL A 87 -5.92 -0.97 2.78
CA VAL A 87 -5.60 0.34 3.33
C VAL A 87 -6.65 0.72 4.35
N TYR A 88 -6.21 0.92 5.59
CA TYR A 88 -7.07 1.32 6.71
C TYR A 88 -6.77 2.78 7.04
N ILE A 89 -7.79 3.62 7.04
CA ILE A 89 -7.67 5.03 7.44
C ILE A 89 -8.70 5.33 8.52
N THR A 90 -8.41 6.30 9.36
CA THR A 90 -9.29 6.64 10.49
C THR A 90 -10.29 7.75 10.18
N ASP A 91 -10.12 8.43 9.04
CA ASP A 91 -10.99 9.52 8.61
C ASP A 91 -11.08 9.53 7.10
N PHE A 92 -12.29 9.52 6.55
CA PHE A 92 -12.52 9.56 5.11
C PHE A 92 -11.83 10.77 4.46
N ARG A 93 -11.73 11.90 5.17
CA ARG A 93 -11.09 13.11 4.65
C ARG A 93 -9.61 12.94 4.33
N HIS A 94 -8.96 11.92 4.90
CA HIS A 94 -7.55 11.63 4.64
C HIS A 94 -7.34 10.79 3.37
N ARG A 95 -8.41 10.29 2.76
CA ARG A 95 -8.32 9.33 1.65
C ARG A 95 -7.47 9.84 0.50
N GLU A 96 -7.71 11.08 0.07
CA GLU A 96 -6.97 11.62 -1.08
C GLU A 96 -5.47 11.72 -0.80
N SER A 97 -5.08 12.25 0.37
CA SER A 97 -3.68 12.38 0.75
C SER A 97 -3.00 11.03 0.82
N VAL A 98 -3.66 10.04 1.44
CA VAL A 98 -3.11 8.69 1.62
C VAL A 98 -2.92 8.00 0.26
N TYR A 99 -3.96 7.97 -0.57
CA TYR A 99 -3.88 7.28 -1.85
C TYR A 99 -2.96 7.96 -2.85
N ARG A 100 -2.80 9.28 -2.76
CA ARG A 100 -1.85 9.99 -3.60
C ARG A 100 -0.42 9.51 -3.34
N ILE A 101 -0.06 9.34 -2.09
CA ILE A 101 1.27 8.84 -1.72
C ILE A 101 1.44 7.37 -2.11
N ILE A 102 0.42 6.53 -1.86
CA ILE A 102 0.48 5.13 -2.29
C ILE A 102 0.74 5.06 -3.80
N GLY A 103 0.07 5.89 -4.59
CA GLY A 103 0.23 5.92 -6.04
C GLY A 103 1.66 6.19 -6.49
N GLU A 104 2.43 6.97 -5.75
CA GLU A 104 3.84 7.21 -6.06
C GLU A 104 4.67 5.94 -5.96
N TYR A 105 4.36 5.07 -4.99
CA TYR A 105 5.11 3.83 -4.76
C TYR A 105 4.64 2.69 -5.66
N THR A 106 3.39 2.72 -6.11
CA THR A 106 2.81 1.62 -6.89
C THR A 106 2.70 1.93 -8.38
N LYS A 107 3.31 3.00 -8.85
CA LYS A 107 3.31 3.38 -10.26
C LYS A 107 3.85 2.22 -11.11
N GLY A 108 3.05 1.77 -12.08
CA GLY A 108 3.42 0.64 -12.95
C GLY A 108 3.30 -0.74 -12.31
N VAL A 109 2.91 -0.84 -11.04
CA VAL A 109 2.81 -2.13 -10.33
C VAL A 109 1.43 -2.78 -10.53
N TYR A 110 0.37 -2.01 -10.49
CA TYR A 110 -1.01 -2.48 -10.68
C TYR A 110 -1.44 -3.54 -9.67
N PRO A 111 -1.32 -3.29 -8.37
CA PRO A 111 -1.84 -4.23 -7.37
C PRO A 111 -3.37 -4.17 -7.31
N VAL A 112 -3.98 -5.17 -6.67
CA VAL A 112 -5.36 -5.03 -6.21
C VAL A 112 -5.35 -4.29 -4.88
N SER A 113 -6.36 -3.47 -4.62
CA SER A 113 -6.42 -2.66 -3.40
C SER A 113 -7.84 -2.58 -2.86
N THR A 114 -7.97 -2.67 -1.55
CA THR A 114 -9.21 -2.42 -0.82
C THR A 114 -8.94 -1.33 0.20
N GLY A 115 -9.79 -0.32 0.25
CA GLY A 115 -9.67 0.77 1.21
C GLY A 115 -10.87 0.85 2.13
N LEU A 116 -10.61 1.06 3.43
CA LEU A 116 -11.63 1.05 4.47
C LEU A 116 -11.37 2.20 5.44
N VAL A 117 -12.46 2.78 5.95
CA VAL A 117 -12.38 3.67 7.10
C VAL A 117 -12.69 2.83 8.34
N VAL A 118 -11.82 2.91 9.34
CA VAL A 118 -11.99 2.21 10.61
C VAL A 118 -12.11 3.22 11.74
N GLN A 119 -12.69 2.80 12.85
CA GLN A 119 -12.91 3.70 13.97
C GLN A 119 -11.61 4.16 14.62
N ALA A 120 -10.63 3.26 14.73
CA ALA A 120 -9.34 3.56 15.33
C ALA A 120 -8.32 2.51 14.92
N LEU A 121 -7.04 2.86 15.04
CA LEU A 121 -5.93 1.92 14.94
C LEU A 121 -5.36 1.67 16.34
N ALA A 122 -4.27 0.91 16.43
CA ALA A 122 -3.73 0.52 17.72
C ALA A 122 -3.26 1.72 18.58
N ARG A 123 -2.90 2.82 17.95
CA ARG A 123 -2.56 4.07 18.62
C ARG A 123 -3.39 5.21 18.07
N SER A 124 -3.81 6.13 18.95
CA SER A 124 -4.71 7.21 18.56
C SER A 124 -4.10 8.19 17.57
N GLU A 125 -2.78 8.35 17.57
CA GLU A 125 -2.07 9.23 16.64
C GLU A 125 -1.87 8.63 15.25
N TRP A 126 -2.11 7.35 15.06
CA TRP A 126 -2.01 6.70 13.76
C TRP A 126 -3.25 6.97 12.92
N LEU A 127 -3.05 7.49 11.72
CA LEU A 127 -4.11 7.85 10.78
C LEU A 127 -4.26 6.83 9.66
N VAL A 128 -3.25 5.99 9.45
CA VAL A 128 -3.20 5.01 8.36
C VAL A 128 -2.44 3.77 8.78
N GLU A 129 -2.93 2.63 8.32
CA GLU A 129 -2.22 1.35 8.41
C GLU A 129 -2.44 0.62 7.09
N ILE A 130 -1.42 -0.04 6.57
CA ILE A 130 -1.52 -0.77 5.30
C ILE A 130 -1.04 -2.19 5.49
N ASP A 131 -1.89 -3.13 5.06
CA ASP A 131 -1.60 -4.55 5.00
C ASP A 131 -1.25 -4.88 3.54
N ALA A 132 -0.07 -5.45 3.32
CA ALA A 132 0.44 -5.71 1.98
C ALA A 132 0.84 -7.18 1.85
N THR A 133 0.65 -7.72 0.65
CA THR A 133 1.10 -9.06 0.29
C THR A 133 1.84 -8.97 -1.03
N ALA A 134 3.02 -9.57 -1.09
CA ALA A 134 3.81 -9.68 -2.31
C ALA A 134 4.06 -11.14 -2.64
N VAL A 135 4.32 -11.42 -3.92
CA VAL A 135 4.73 -12.75 -4.37
C VAL A 135 5.93 -12.58 -5.27
N ILE A 136 7.04 -13.17 -4.86
CA ILE A 136 8.28 -13.13 -5.64
C ILE A 136 8.24 -14.32 -6.59
N PRO A 137 8.23 -14.08 -7.92
CA PRO A 137 8.15 -15.19 -8.88
C PRO A 137 9.33 -16.16 -8.77
N SER A 138 9.05 -17.40 -9.04
CA SER A 138 10.08 -18.43 -9.08
C SER A 138 10.93 -18.36 -10.34
#